data_5395597c2665846f50853b6c86f70499
#
_entry.id   5395597c2665846f50853b6c86f70499
#
_cell.length_a   1.000
_cell.length_b   1.000
_cell.length_c   1.000
_cell.angle_alpha   90.00
_cell.angle_beta   90.00
_cell.angle_gamma   90.00
#
_symmetry.space_group_name_H-M   'P 1'
#
loop_
_entity.id
_entity.type
_entity.pdbx_description
1 polymer ?
#
loop_
_entity_poly.entity_id
_entity_poly.type
_entity_poly.pdbx_seq_one_letter_code
_entity_poly.pdbx_strand_id
1 'polypeptide(L)'
;MPCSLETRSPQGLSANIQDLAFHGSIAVQPLALTASSLVTCLGAGREANASALRTRRTGLAPCAFETVTLDTCVGEVRGVDDVRVPDRLRNFDCRNNRMAQLGLEIDGFSNAVIAARDRYGPGRIGVFLGTSTSGILETELGYRKRDAEGRLPPDFHYRETHNTYSLADYVRHAFELSGPAVVVSAACASSAKVFGSAARAIAVGLCDAAVVGGVDSLCLTALYGFHSLGLLSPHPCRPFDAARDGISISEGAGFVLLEKPQHAASPARVHLLGVG
;
A
#
# COMPACT_ATOMS: atom_id res chain seq x y z
N MET A 1 21.68 50.72 -45.69
CA MET A 1 20.24 50.66 -45.28
C MET A 1 20.10 49.70 -44.13
N PRO A 2 19.86 50.16 -42.89
CA PRO A 2 19.66 49.23 -41.78
C PRO A 2 18.14 48.91 -41.67
N CYS A 3 17.86 47.62 -41.54
CA CYS A 3 16.52 47.09 -41.32
C CYS A 3 16.19 47.24 -39.85
N SER A 4 15.19 48.06 -39.54
CA SER A 4 14.65 48.24 -38.19
C SER A 4 13.64 47.14 -37.87
N LEU A 5 13.99 46.31 -36.88
CA LEU A 5 13.04 45.32 -36.27
C LEU A 5 12.25 46.04 -35.17
N GLU A 6 10.99 46.30 -35.44
CA GLU A 6 10.01 46.75 -34.44
C GLU A 6 9.69 45.57 -33.51
N THR A 7 10.07 45.66 -32.24
CA THR A 7 9.63 44.77 -31.17
C THR A 7 8.22 45.13 -30.73
N ARG A 8 7.22 44.34 -31.14
CA ARG A 8 5.88 44.39 -30.54
C ARG A 8 5.93 43.72 -29.17
N SER A 9 5.65 44.50 -28.14
CA SER A 9 5.41 43.98 -26.79
C SER A 9 4.09 43.18 -26.76
N PRO A 10 4.00 42.04 -26.08
CA PRO A 10 2.73 41.36 -25.84
C PRO A 10 2.00 42.08 -24.70
N GLN A 11 1.04 42.89 -25.05
CA GLN A 11 0.04 43.38 -24.09
C GLN A 11 -1.00 42.30 -23.84
N GLY A 12 -1.23 41.98 -22.54
CA GLY A 12 -2.48 41.50 -22.05
C GLY A 12 -2.63 39.98 -21.95
N LEU A 13 -2.12 39.41 -20.88
CA LEU A 13 -2.70 38.24 -20.19
C LEU A 13 -2.14 38.21 -18.74
N SER A 14 -2.47 39.29 -18.00
CA SER A 14 -2.45 39.20 -16.54
C SER A 14 -3.79 38.61 -16.09
N ALA A 15 -4.02 37.33 -16.38
CA ALA A 15 -5.00 36.56 -15.64
C ALA A 15 -4.48 36.47 -14.20
N ASN A 16 -5.18 37.16 -13.29
CA ASN A 16 -4.90 37.10 -11.86
C ASN A 16 -4.91 35.64 -11.39
N ILE A 17 -3.78 35.11 -11.01
CA ILE A 17 -3.66 33.78 -10.40
C ILE A 17 -4.52 33.68 -9.10
N GLN A 18 -4.93 34.82 -8.56
CA GLN A 18 -5.83 34.92 -7.41
C GLN A 18 -7.30 34.57 -7.72
N ASP A 19 -7.74 34.59 -8.98
CA ASP A 19 -9.10 34.20 -9.37
C ASP A 19 -9.27 32.73 -9.68
N LEU A 20 -8.19 31.94 -9.64
CA LEU A 20 -8.20 30.49 -9.64
C LEU A 20 -8.25 29.91 -8.21
N ALA A 21 -8.84 30.60 -7.27
CA ALA A 21 -9.26 29.99 -6.03
C ALA A 21 -10.34 28.95 -6.38
N PHE A 22 -9.92 27.69 -6.51
CA PHE A 22 -10.79 26.52 -6.51
C PHE A 22 -11.56 26.50 -5.18
N HIS A 23 -12.60 27.32 -5.07
CA HIS A 23 -13.57 27.35 -3.97
C HIS A 23 -14.62 26.24 -4.17
N GLY A 24 -14.18 25.07 -4.55
CA GLY A 24 -14.96 23.85 -4.52
C GLY A 24 -14.20 22.83 -3.72
N SER A 25 -14.26 22.90 -2.40
CA SER A 25 -14.02 21.69 -1.62
C SER A 25 -15.05 20.69 -2.14
N ILE A 26 -14.60 19.68 -2.88
CA ILE A 26 -15.45 18.51 -3.19
C ILE A 26 -15.78 17.95 -1.82
N ALA A 27 -16.97 18.26 -1.32
CA ALA A 27 -17.45 17.70 -0.07
C ALA A 27 -17.48 16.18 -0.27
N VAL A 28 -16.46 15.51 0.26
CA VAL A 28 -16.38 14.05 0.20
C VAL A 28 -17.56 13.54 1.01
N GLN A 29 -18.55 12.96 0.32
CA GLN A 29 -19.64 12.29 1.01
C GLN A 29 -19.06 11.12 1.85
N PRO A 30 -19.58 10.90 3.05
CA PRO A 30 -19.14 9.76 3.86
C PRO A 30 -19.17 8.47 3.07
N LEU A 31 -18.08 7.70 3.15
CA LEU A 31 -17.99 6.37 2.54
C LEU A 31 -18.00 5.30 3.63
N ALA A 32 -18.75 4.23 3.40
CA ALA A 32 -18.85 3.10 4.32
C ALA A 32 -17.62 2.19 4.17
N LEU A 33 -17.01 1.79 5.30
CA LEU A 33 -16.05 0.71 5.37
C LEU A 33 -16.84 -0.59 5.60
N THR A 34 -17.11 -1.34 4.55
CA THR A 34 -18.00 -2.50 4.59
C THR A 34 -17.29 -3.81 4.91
N ALA A 35 -16.01 -3.89 4.59
CA ALA A 35 -15.15 -5.02 4.98
C ALA A 35 -13.73 -4.50 5.27
N SER A 36 -13.01 -5.25 6.09
CA SER A 36 -11.58 -4.98 6.34
C SER A 36 -10.85 -6.25 6.72
N SER A 37 -9.54 -6.28 6.45
CA SER A 37 -8.63 -7.32 6.88
C SER A 37 -7.31 -6.72 7.37
N LEU A 38 -6.61 -7.46 8.22
CA LEU A 38 -5.35 -6.99 8.80
C LEU A 38 -4.43 -8.19 9.09
N VAL A 39 -3.20 -8.07 8.65
CA VAL A 39 -2.10 -8.99 8.96
C VAL A 39 -0.89 -8.19 9.42
N THR A 40 -0.36 -8.51 10.59
CA THR A 40 0.85 -7.90 11.13
C THR A 40 1.67 -8.94 11.89
N CYS A 41 2.81 -8.55 12.41
CA CYS A 41 3.60 -9.40 13.32
C CYS A 41 2.84 -9.80 14.61
N LEU A 42 1.72 -9.16 14.93
CA LEU A 42 0.85 -9.53 16.04
C LEU A 42 -0.02 -10.74 15.72
N GLY A 43 -0.27 -11.00 14.44
CA GLY A 43 -1.05 -12.13 13.95
C GLY A 43 -1.80 -11.85 12.66
N ALA A 44 -2.36 -12.90 12.08
CA ALA A 44 -3.23 -12.83 10.92
C ALA A 44 -4.69 -12.67 11.37
N GLY A 45 -5.36 -11.65 10.86
CA GLY A 45 -6.75 -11.34 11.16
C GLY A 45 -6.94 -10.24 12.21
N ARG A 46 -8.09 -9.55 12.11
CA ARG A 46 -8.45 -8.43 12.98
C ARG A 46 -8.51 -8.83 14.46
N GLU A 47 -9.09 -10.01 14.76
CA GLU A 47 -9.24 -10.44 16.16
C GLU A 47 -7.89 -10.82 16.78
N ALA A 48 -6.99 -11.46 16.04
CA ALA A 48 -5.64 -11.77 16.52
C ALA A 48 -4.87 -10.49 16.90
N ASN A 49 -4.96 -9.47 16.04
CA ASN A 49 -4.35 -8.18 16.28
C ASN A 49 -5.02 -7.45 17.45
N ALA A 50 -6.34 -7.42 17.52
CA ALA A 50 -7.08 -6.78 18.61
C ALA A 50 -6.78 -7.45 19.97
N SER A 51 -6.72 -8.78 20.01
CA SER A 51 -6.36 -9.57 21.18
C SER A 51 -4.94 -9.25 21.65
N ALA A 52 -3.97 -9.20 20.73
CA ALA A 52 -2.59 -8.85 21.05
C ALA A 52 -2.47 -7.45 21.65
N LEU A 53 -3.20 -6.47 21.09
CA LEU A 53 -3.24 -5.11 21.62
C LEU A 53 -3.86 -5.04 23.01
N ARG A 54 -5.00 -5.71 23.25
CA ARG A 54 -5.66 -5.75 24.56
C ARG A 54 -4.77 -6.39 25.64
N THR A 55 -4.00 -7.41 25.27
CA THR A 55 -3.11 -8.13 26.16
C THR A 55 -1.68 -7.56 26.19
N ARG A 56 -1.44 -6.44 25.50
CA ARG A 56 -0.14 -5.78 25.39
C ARG A 56 0.97 -6.73 24.93
N ARG A 57 0.65 -7.70 24.08
CA ARG A 57 1.62 -8.63 23.51
C ARG A 57 2.34 -7.95 22.35
N THR A 58 3.66 -7.99 22.34
CA THR A 58 4.47 -7.57 21.20
C THR A 58 4.65 -8.72 20.20
N GLY A 59 4.78 -8.38 18.92
CA GLY A 59 5.21 -9.30 17.86
C GLY A 59 6.67 -9.05 17.42
N LEU A 60 7.33 -8.07 18.05
CA LEU A 60 8.72 -7.75 17.75
C LEU A 60 9.67 -8.79 18.36
N ALA A 61 10.68 -9.18 17.59
CA ALA A 61 11.73 -10.12 18.00
C ALA A 61 13.10 -9.58 17.53
N PRO A 62 14.22 -10.04 18.13
CA PRO A 62 15.55 -9.76 17.59
C PRO A 62 15.62 -10.07 16.10
N CYS A 63 16.28 -9.21 15.31
CA CYS A 63 16.35 -9.36 13.87
C CYS A 63 17.13 -10.61 13.48
N ALA A 64 16.47 -11.54 12.78
CA ALA A 64 17.05 -12.69 12.13
C ALA A 64 16.65 -12.75 10.64
N PHE A 65 16.25 -11.62 10.08
CA PHE A 65 15.71 -11.52 8.73
C PHE A 65 16.82 -11.64 7.68
N GLU A 66 16.71 -12.62 6.80
CA GLU A 66 17.66 -12.85 5.70
C GLU A 66 19.13 -12.91 6.20
N THR A 67 19.98 -12.04 5.63
CA THR A 67 21.39 -11.93 5.98
C THR A 67 21.70 -10.71 6.85
N VAL A 68 20.70 -10.15 7.49
CA VAL A 68 20.84 -8.94 8.33
C VAL A 68 21.56 -9.30 9.63
N THR A 69 22.59 -8.51 9.96
CA THR A 69 23.39 -8.68 11.20
C THR A 69 23.26 -7.45 12.12
N LEU A 70 22.19 -6.70 11.99
CA LEU A 70 21.95 -5.50 12.79
C LEU A 70 21.40 -5.86 14.17
N ASP A 71 21.90 -5.17 15.18
CA ASP A 71 21.32 -5.22 16.53
C ASP A 71 20.06 -4.35 16.59
N THR A 72 18.93 -4.98 16.31
CA THR A 72 17.60 -4.35 16.31
C THR A 72 16.51 -5.39 16.47
N CYS A 73 15.29 -4.93 16.73
CA CYS A 73 14.10 -5.76 16.73
C CYS A 73 13.27 -5.50 15.46
N VAL A 74 12.69 -6.54 14.90
CA VAL A 74 11.81 -6.49 13.72
C VAL A 74 10.48 -7.19 13.99
N GLY A 75 9.46 -6.82 13.24
CA GLY A 75 8.16 -7.49 13.28
C GLY A 75 7.91 -8.26 11.98
N GLU A 76 8.26 -9.54 11.95
CA GLU A 76 7.98 -10.43 10.84
C GLU A 76 6.57 -11.00 10.93
N VAL A 77 5.88 -11.09 9.79
CA VAL A 77 4.59 -11.79 9.69
C VAL A 77 4.83 -13.27 9.51
N ARG A 78 4.32 -14.05 10.46
CA ARG A 78 4.45 -15.52 10.41
C ARG A 78 3.64 -16.11 9.27
N GLY A 79 4.22 -17.08 8.58
CA GLY A 79 3.56 -17.85 7.53
C GLY A 79 3.56 -17.18 6.15
N VAL A 80 4.12 -15.97 5.99
CA VAL A 80 4.18 -15.31 4.69
C VAL A 80 5.01 -16.10 3.66
N ASP A 81 6.03 -16.82 4.11
CA ASP A 81 6.88 -17.63 3.23
C ASP A 81 6.20 -18.94 2.81
N ASP A 82 5.17 -19.39 3.53
CA ASP A 82 4.38 -20.57 3.20
C ASP A 82 3.22 -20.23 2.21
N VAL A 83 2.93 -18.95 2.02
CA VAL A 83 1.89 -18.50 1.08
C VAL A 83 2.28 -18.86 -0.35
N ARG A 84 1.33 -19.45 -1.07
CA ARG A 84 1.48 -19.76 -2.50
C ARG A 84 0.62 -18.80 -3.32
N VAL A 85 1.28 -18.05 -4.18
CA VAL A 85 0.60 -17.24 -5.20
C VAL A 85 -0.05 -18.18 -6.22
N PRO A 86 -1.29 -17.94 -6.65
CA PRO A 86 -1.94 -18.78 -7.66
C PRO A 86 -1.11 -18.92 -8.94
N ASP A 87 -1.09 -20.10 -9.57
CA ASP A 87 -0.23 -20.41 -10.73
C ASP A 87 -0.39 -19.40 -11.87
N ARG A 88 -1.61 -18.89 -12.10
CA ARG A 88 -1.89 -17.85 -13.11
C ARG A 88 -1.22 -16.50 -12.80
N LEU A 89 -0.77 -16.29 -11.56
CA LEU A 89 -0.12 -15.08 -11.07
C LEU A 89 1.33 -15.33 -10.63
N ARG A 90 1.93 -16.48 -10.97
CA ARG A 90 3.27 -16.89 -10.51
C ARG A 90 4.36 -15.85 -10.75
N ASN A 91 4.26 -15.03 -11.81
CA ASN A 91 5.23 -13.99 -12.11
C ASN A 91 5.19 -12.84 -11.08
N PHE A 92 4.10 -12.71 -10.34
CA PHE A 92 3.95 -11.75 -9.24
C PHE A 92 4.52 -12.28 -7.90
N ASP A 93 5.08 -13.48 -7.88
CA ASP A 93 5.53 -14.10 -6.64
C ASP A 93 6.72 -13.34 -6.04
N CYS A 94 6.45 -12.61 -4.97
CA CYS A 94 7.41 -11.91 -4.12
C CYS A 94 6.83 -11.77 -2.71
N ARG A 95 7.67 -11.55 -1.71
CA ARG A 95 7.23 -11.44 -0.31
C ARG A 95 6.08 -10.44 -0.13
N ASN A 96 6.14 -9.28 -0.79
CA ASN A 96 5.10 -8.25 -0.69
C ASN A 96 3.74 -8.74 -1.22
N ASN A 97 3.72 -9.43 -2.35
CA ASN A 97 2.47 -9.94 -2.94
C ASN A 97 1.97 -11.19 -2.19
N ARG A 98 2.86 -12.01 -1.61
CA ARG A 98 2.46 -13.08 -0.67
C ARG A 98 1.81 -12.49 0.58
N MET A 99 2.35 -11.39 1.11
CA MET A 99 1.75 -10.63 2.20
C MET A 99 0.36 -10.08 1.82
N ALA A 100 0.23 -9.54 0.60
CA ALA A 100 -1.07 -9.13 0.07
C ALA A 100 -2.04 -10.31 0.00
N GLN A 101 -1.64 -11.45 -0.57
CA GLN A 101 -2.46 -12.66 -0.65
C GLN A 101 -2.99 -13.09 0.73
N LEU A 102 -2.09 -13.15 1.70
CA LEU A 102 -2.46 -13.50 3.08
C LEU A 102 -3.51 -12.53 3.65
N GLY A 103 -3.32 -11.23 3.44
CA GLY A 103 -4.28 -10.20 3.88
C GLY A 103 -5.62 -10.28 3.16
N LEU A 104 -5.64 -10.63 1.88
CA LEU A 104 -6.86 -10.76 1.10
C LEU A 104 -7.70 -11.98 1.52
N GLU A 105 -7.07 -13.08 1.96
CA GLU A 105 -7.74 -14.35 2.27
C GLU A 105 -8.33 -14.43 3.68
N ILE A 106 -8.02 -13.48 4.55
CA ILE A 106 -8.49 -13.51 5.94
C ILE A 106 -9.68 -12.56 6.17
N ASP A 107 -10.30 -12.67 7.35
CA ASP A 107 -11.40 -11.84 7.83
C ASP A 107 -12.63 -11.83 6.91
N GLY A 108 -12.73 -12.76 5.94
CA GLY A 108 -13.80 -12.81 4.95
C GLY A 108 -13.69 -11.72 3.86
N PHE A 109 -12.53 -11.06 3.74
CA PHE A 109 -12.33 -9.92 2.85
C PHE A 109 -12.51 -10.28 1.37
N SER A 110 -11.94 -11.41 0.91
CA SER A 110 -12.12 -11.90 -0.47
C SER A 110 -13.59 -12.07 -0.83
N ASN A 111 -14.39 -12.66 0.06
CA ASN A 111 -15.82 -12.86 -0.19
C ASN A 111 -16.55 -11.51 -0.33
N ALA A 112 -16.19 -10.51 0.47
CA ALA A 112 -16.78 -9.18 0.37
C ALA A 112 -16.44 -8.48 -0.95
N VAL A 113 -15.18 -8.60 -1.42
CA VAL A 113 -14.76 -8.04 -2.72
C VAL A 113 -15.46 -8.74 -3.89
N ILE A 114 -15.57 -10.07 -3.85
CA ILE A 114 -16.27 -10.86 -4.87
C ILE A 114 -17.75 -10.45 -4.91
N ALA A 115 -18.41 -10.34 -3.76
CA ALA A 115 -19.82 -9.90 -3.69
C ALA A 115 -20.00 -8.46 -4.22
N ALA A 116 -19.05 -7.56 -3.97
CA ALA A 116 -19.07 -6.22 -4.54
C ALA A 116 -18.84 -6.26 -6.07
N ARG A 117 -17.90 -7.07 -6.56
CA ARG A 117 -17.67 -7.27 -7.99
C ARG A 117 -18.94 -7.77 -8.71
N ASP A 118 -19.61 -8.75 -8.12
CA ASP A 118 -20.82 -9.32 -8.70
C ASP A 118 -21.99 -8.32 -8.70
N ARG A 119 -22.04 -7.41 -7.72
CA ARG A 119 -23.05 -6.34 -7.61
C ARG A 119 -22.82 -5.20 -8.60
N TYR A 120 -21.60 -4.69 -8.69
CA TYR A 120 -21.29 -3.47 -9.44
C TYR A 120 -20.71 -3.76 -10.84
N GLY A 121 -20.21 -4.96 -11.06
CA GLY A 121 -19.40 -5.33 -12.22
C GLY A 121 -17.90 -5.06 -12.02
N PRO A 122 -17.02 -5.84 -12.68
CA PRO A 122 -15.56 -5.78 -12.47
C PRO A 122 -14.94 -4.42 -12.83
N GLY A 123 -15.53 -3.69 -13.77
CA GLY A 123 -15.07 -2.36 -14.19
C GLY A 123 -15.44 -1.24 -13.21
N ARG A 124 -16.31 -1.54 -12.22
CA ARG A 124 -16.80 -0.54 -11.26
C ARG A 124 -16.15 -0.66 -9.88
N ILE A 125 -15.20 -1.59 -9.72
CA ILE A 125 -14.40 -1.72 -8.49
C ILE A 125 -13.01 -1.16 -8.76
N GLY A 126 -12.63 -0.11 -8.03
CA GLY A 126 -11.30 0.46 -8.06
C GLY A 126 -10.33 -0.27 -7.12
N VAL A 127 -9.02 -0.19 -7.40
CA VAL A 127 -7.95 -0.71 -6.53
C VAL A 127 -6.98 0.44 -6.24
N PHE A 128 -6.92 0.88 -4.99
CA PHE A 128 -6.09 2.01 -4.55
C PHE A 128 -5.22 1.55 -3.39
N LEU A 129 -3.95 1.26 -3.66
CA LEU A 129 -3.06 0.66 -2.68
C LEU A 129 -1.81 1.51 -2.45
N GLY A 130 -1.30 1.45 -1.22
CA GLY A 130 -0.06 2.09 -0.82
C GLY A 130 1.04 1.05 -0.59
N THR A 131 2.24 1.34 -1.08
CA THR A 131 3.43 0.57 -0.73
C THR A 131 4.67 1.46 -0.86
N SER A 132 5.61 1.29 0.04
CA SER A 132 6.94 1.91 -0.06
C SER A 132 8.04 0.90 -0.35
N THR A 133 7.77 -0.37 -0.18
CA THR A 133 8.74 -1.46 -0.39
C THR A 133 8.46 -2.28 -1.64
N SER A 134 7.19 -2.54 -1.98
CA SER A 134 6.88 -3.46 -3.08
C SER A 134 7.74 -4.74 -3.01
N GLY A 135 8.17 -5.29 -4.14
CA GLY A 135 9.08 -6.43 -4.23
C GLY A 135 10.57 -6.04 -4.25
N ILE A 136 11.00 -5.04 -3.47
CA ILE A 136 12.42 -4.64 -3.39
C ILE A 136 13.30 -5.84 -2.97
N LEU A 137 12.84 -6.66 -2.02
CA LEU A 137 13.60 -7.84 -1.56
C LEU A 137 13.95 -8.78 -2.72
N GLU A 138 13.03 -9.04 -3.65
CA GLU A 138 13.30 -9.88 -4.83
C GLU A 138 14.43 -9.32 -5.69
N THR A 139 14.49 -8.00 -5.82
CA THR A 139 15.59 -7.33 -6.54
C THR A 139 16.91 -7.46 -5.78
N GLU A 140 16.90 -7.26 -4.46
CA GLU A 140 18.09 -7.41 -3.62
C GLU A 140 18.67 -8.83 -3.73
N LEU A 141 17.80 -9.84 -3.66
CA LEU A 141 18.18 -11.25 -3.80
C LEU A 141 18.60 -11.59 -5.24
N GLY A 142 17.91 -11.04 -6.24
CA GLY A 142 18.24 -11.18 -7.66
C GLY A 142 19.63 -10.61 -7.99
N TYR A 143 19.96 -9.44 -7.43
CA TYR A 143 21.30 -8.84 -7.61
C TYR A 143 22.42 -9.69 -7.02
N ARG A 144 22.18 -10.44 -5.95
CA ARG A 144 23.16 -11.41 -5.38
C ARG A 144 23.39 -12.62 -6.26
N LYS A 145 22.40 -12.96 -7.12
CA LYS A 145 22.41 -14.13 -8.02
C LYS A 145 22.81 -13.77 -9.45
N ARG A 146 23.37 -12.55 -9.68
CA ARG A 146 23.84 -12.16 -11.02
C ARG A 146 24.90 -13.13 -11.53
N ASP A 147 24.86 -13.38 -12.84
CA ASP A 147 25.91 -14.16 -13.50
C ASP A 147 27.23 -13.37 -13.67
N ALA A 148 28.23 -14.02 -14.26
CA ALA A 148 29.54 -13.39 -14.48
C ALA A 148 29.49 -12.17 -15.37
N GLU A 149 28.49 -12.06 -16.24
CA GLU A 149 28.23 -10.93 -17.14
C GLU A 149 27.34 -9.86 -16.48
N GLY A 150 26.95 -10.05 -15.21
CA GLY A 150 26.13 -9.10 -14.44
C GLY A 150 24.64 -9.15 -14.74
N ARG A 151 24.14 -10.14 -15.47
CA ARG A 151 22.71 -10.30 -15.80
C ARG A 151 21.95 -10.88 -14.60
N LEU A 152 20.74 -10.40 -14.43
CA LEU A 152 19.81 -10.92 -13.42
C LEU A 152 19.30 -12.32 -13.81
N PRO A 153 18.84 -13.12 -12.85
CA PRO A 153 18.25 -14.43 -13.12
C PRO A 153 17.09 -14.34 -14.13
N PRO A 154 16.92 -15.36 -15.00
CA PRO A 154 15.85 -15.34 -16.03
C PRO A 154 14.43 -15.31 -15.46
N ASP A 155 14.25 -15.75 -14.22
CA ASP A 155 12.99 -15.74 -13.47
C ASP A 155 12.76 -14.45 -12.67
N PHE A 156 13.61 -13.45 -12.83
CA PHE A 156 13.41 -12.14 -12.23
C PHE A 156 12.42 -11.29 -13.04
N HIS A 157 11.27 -11.01 -12.46
CA HIS A 157 10.17 -10.29 -13.09
C HIS A 157 10.03 -8.88 -12.49
N TYR A 158 10.84 -7.91 -12.94
CA TYR A 158 10.85 -6.53 -12.39
C TYR A 158 9.45 -5.90 -12.37
N ARG A 159 8.70 -6.01 -13.46
CA ARG A 159 7.39 -5.38 -13.61
C ARG A 159 6.37 -5.94 -12.63
N GLU A 160 6.38 -7.23 -12.44
CA GLU A 160 5.42 -7.97 -11.64
C GLU A 160 5.83 -8.07 -10.16
N THR A 161 7.08 -7.73 -9.82
CA THR A 161 7.57 -7.80 -8.43
C THR A 161 8.04 -6.45 -7.90
N HIS A 162 9.12 -5.87 -8.43
CA HIS A 162 9.74 -4.66 -7.88
C HIS A 162 8.94 -3.38 -8.14
N ASN A 163 8.35 -3.24 -9.33
CA ASN A 163 7.57 -2.06 -9.68
C ASN A 163 6.46 -1.86 -8.64
N THR A 164 6.35 -0.66 -8.08
CA THR A 164 5.35 -0.37 -7.05
C THR A 164 3.92 -0.65 -7.51
N TYR A 165 3.63 -0.47 -8.80
CA TYR A 165 2.32 -0.80 -9.39
C TYR A 165 2.00 -2.30 -9.34
N SER A 166 2.99 -3.18 -9.20
CA SER A 166 2.82 -4.63 -9.06
C SER A 166 1.76 -5.00 -8.03
N LEU A 167 1.74 -4.32 -6.88
CA LEU A 167 0.78 -4.59 -5.81
C LEU A 167 -0.68 -4.40 -6.26
N ALA A 168 -1.00 -3.29 -6.93
CA ALA A 168 -2.36 -3.05 -7.43
C ALA A 168 -2.70 -3.96 -8.60
N ASP A 169 -1.74 -4.24 -9.47
CA ASP A 169 -1.92 -5.14 -10.60
C ASP A 169 -2.17 -6.58 -10.13
N TYR A 170 -1.43 -7.02 -9.11
CA TYR A 170 -1.66 -8.30 -8.43
C TYR A 170 -3.09 -8.42 -7.90
N VAL A 171 -3.53 -7.45 -7.07
CA VAL A 171 -4.86 -7.47 -6.46
C VAL A 171 -5.96 -7.39 -7.52
N ARG A 172 -5.77 -6.57 -8.56
CA ARG A 172 -6.69 -6.48 -9.69
C ARG A 172 -6.86 -7.82 -10.39
N HIS A 173 -5.78 -8.52 -10.67
CA HIS A 173 -5.81 -9.84 -11.30
C HIS A 173 -6.35 -10.93 -10.34
N ALA A 174 -6.04 -10.84 -9.04
CA ALA A 174 -6.54 -11.79 -8.05
C ALA A 174 -8.07 -11.85 -8.03
N PHE A 175 -8.74 -10.70 -8.15
CA PHE A 175 -10.20 -10.58 -8.14
C PHE A 175 -10.81 -10.38 -9.54
N GLU A 176 -10.01 -10.43 -10.63
CA GLU A 176 -10.49 -10.21 -12.00
C GLU A 176 -11.19 -8.86 -12.18
N LEU A 177 -10.64 -7.81 -11.56
CA LEU A 177 -11.16 -6.46 -11.66
C LEU A 177 -10.59 -5.73 -12.88
N SER A 178 -11.39 -4.82 -13.45
CA SER A 178 -10.99 -4.00 -14.60
C SER A 178 -11.24 -2.49 -14.37
N GLY A 179 -11.62 -2.10 -13.15
CA GLY A 179 -11.74 -0.70 -12.76
C GLY A 179 -10.39 0.01 -12.61
N PRO A 180 -10.40 1.30 -12.23
CA PRO A 180 -9.18 2.07 -12.06
C PRO A 180 -8.27 1.43 -10.99
N ALA A 181 -6.97 1.36 -11.28
CA ALA A 181 -5.98 0.82 -10.37
C ALA A 181 -4.83 1.83 -10.19
N VAL A 182 -4.52 2.16 -8.96
CA VAL A 182 -3.53 3.19 -8.58
C VAL A 182 -2.70 2.70 -7.41
N VAL A 183 -1.40 2.94 -7.48
CA VAL A 183 -0.51 2.81 -6.32
C VAL A 183 0.02 4.18 -5.93
N VAL A 184 0.00 4.45 -4.64
CA VAL A 184 0.67 5.60 -4.05
C VAL A 184 1.90 5.12 -3.30
N SER A 185 3.07 5.67 -3.65
CA SER A 185 4.29 5.48 -2.90
C SER A 185 4.73 6.83 -2.33
N ALA A 186 4.43 7.05 -1.07
CA ALA A 186 4.70 8.27 -0.32
C ALA A 186 5.28 7.91 1.06
N ALA A 187 6.24 6.99 1.07
CA ALA A 187 6.87 6.44 2.26
C ALA A 187 5.82 5.99 3.30
N CYS A 188 5.97 6.34 4.57
CA CYS A 188 5.08 5.94 5.67
C CYS A 188 3.62 6.42 5.50
N ALA A 189 3.36 7.41 4.63
CA ALA A 189 2.03 7.94 4.39
C ALA A 189 1.29 7.25 3.22
N SER A 190 1.90 6.27 2.56
CA SER A 190 1.38 5.63 1.34
C SER A 190 -0.04 5.10 1.54
N SER A 191 -0.24 4.26 2.56
CA SER A 191 -1.53 3.61 2.84
C SER A 191 -2.62 4.57 3.34
N ALA A 192 -2.26 5.73 3.88
CA ALA A 192 -3.24 6.74 4.27
C ALA A 192 -3.71 7.57 3.06
N LYS A 193 -2.78 7.96 2.18
CA LYS A 193 -3.09 8.80 1.00
C LYS A 193 -4.02 8.14 -0.01
N VAL A 194 -4.02 6.81 -0.10
CA VAL A 194 -4.89 6.07 -1.04
C VAL A 194 -6.37 6.20 -0.72
N PHE A 195 -6.75 6.44 0.55
CA PHE A 195 -8.14 6.69 0.93
C PHE A 195 -8.69 7.95 0.24
N GLY A 196 -7.89 9.02 0.18
CA GLY A 196 -8.25 10.23 -0.54
C GLY A 196 -8.36 10.01 -2.04
N SER A 197 -7.47 9.21 -2.64
CA SER A 197 -7.53 8.87 -4.05
C SER A 197 -8.80 8.07 -4.39
N ALA A 198 -9.11 7.06 -3.57
CA ALA A 198 -10.32 6.25 -3.71
C ALA A 198 -11.60 7.09 -3.53
N ALA A 199 -11.64 7.92 -2.49
CA ALA A 199 -12.79 8.78 -2.21
C ALA A 199 -13.10 9.73 -3.38
N ARG A 200 -12.07 10.36 -3.97
CA ARG A 200 -12.22 11.20 -5.16
C ARG A 200 -12.70 10.41 -6.36
N ALA A 201 -12.14 9.21 -6.62
CA ALA A 201 -12.55 8.36 -7.74
C ALA A 201 -14.03 7.94 -7.62
N ILE A 202 -14.49 7.58 -6.42
CA ILE A 202 -15.89 7.26 -6.15
C ILE A 202 -16.78 8.51 -6.30
N ALA A 203 -16.33 9.67 -5.81
CA ALA A 203 -17.10 10.91 -5.89
C ALA A 203 -17.36 11.35 -7.33
N VAL A 204 -16.37 11.23 -8.22
CA VAL A 204 -16.50 11.57 -9.64
C VAL A 204 -17.06 10.44 -10.50
N GLY A 205 -17.44 9.31 -9.90
CA GLY A 205 -18.10 8.20 -10.59
C GLY A 205 -17.18 7.30 -11.43
N LEU A 206 -15.86 7.35 -11.23
CA LEU A 206 -14.92 6.43 -11.90
C LEU A 206 -15.10 4.98 -11.42
N CYS A 207 -15.52 4.79 -10.17
CA CYS A 207 -15.89 3.49 -9.60
C CYS A 207 -17.01 3.67 -8.57
N ASP A 208 -17.68 2.57 -8.18
CA ASP A 208 -18.75 2.56 -7.19
C ASP A 208 -18.29 2.01 -5.84
N ALA A 209 -17.26 1.18 -5.86
CA ALA A 209 -16.57 0.68 -4.69
C ALA A 209 -15.06 0.64 -4.94
N ALA A 210 -14.27 0.54 -3.88
CA ALA A 210 -12.82 0.50 -3.98
C ALA A 210 -12.21 -0.43 -2.92
N VAL A 211 -11.27 -1.27 -3.36
CA VAL A 211 -10.31 -1.95 -2.50
C VAL A 211 -9.22 -0.94 -2.19
N VAL A 212 -9.07 -0.61 -0.91
CA VAL A 212 -8.14 0.41 -0.41
C VAL A 212 -7.28 -0.18 0.68
N GLY A 213 -6.02 0.21 0.77
CA GLY A 213 -5.16 -0.27 1.85
C GLY A 213 -3.68 -0.12 1.55
N GLY A 214 -2.87 -0.92 2.21
CA GLY A 214 -1.43 -0.92 1.95
C GLY A 214 -0.76 -2.21 2.38
N VAL A 215 0.38 -2.46 1.76
CA VAL A 215 1.22 -3.62 2.02
C VAL A 215 2.67 -3.19 1.95
N ASP A 216 3.41 -3.42 3.01
CA ASP A 216 4.86 -3.30 3.02
C ASP A 216 5.48 -4.55 3.64
N SER A 217 6.48 -5.11 2.97
CA SER A 217 7.26 -6.25 3.43
C SER A 217 8.65 -5.81 3.90
N LEU A 218 9.25 -6.60 4.78
CA LEU A 218 10.65 -6.39 5.15
C LEU A 218 11.56 -6.53 3.92
N CYS A 219 12.57 -5.68 3.87
CA CYS A 219 13.64 -5.74 2.86
C CYS A 219 14.93 -5.16 3.46
N LEU A 220 16.06 -5.51 2.87
CA LEU A 220 17.38 -5.11 3.35
C LEU A 220 17.58 -3.59 3.22
N THR A 221 17.11 -3.00 2.12
CA THR A 221 17.19 -1.55 1.88
C THR A 221 16.52 -0.76 3.02
N ALA A 222 15.35 -1.18 3.49
CA ALA A 222 14.68 -0.51 4.59
C ALA A 222 15.48 -0.67 5.89
N LEU A 223 15.93 -1.87 6.23
CA LEU A 223 16.65 -2.15 7.48
C LEU A 223 17.99 -1.40 7.52
N TYR A 224 18.83 -1.56 6.51
CA TYR A 224 20.13 -0.88 6.47
C TYR A 224 20.00 0.63 6.25
N GLY A 225 18.98 1.07 5.51
CA GLY A 225 18.69 2.50 5.31
C GLY A 225 18.37 3.19 6.64
N PHE A 226 17.42 2.68 7.41
CA PHE A 226 17.09 3.24 8.73
C PHE A 226 18.24 3.08 9.74
N HIS A 227 19.01 2.00 9.66
CA HIS A 227 20.20 1.83 10.47
C HIS A 227 21.23 2.92 10.19
N SER A 228 21.51 3.20 8.92
CA SER A 228 22.50 4.21 8.51
C SER A 228 22.14 5.63 8.97
N LEU A 229 20.84 5.87 9.20
CA LEU A 229 20.34 7.12 9.76
C LEU A 229 20.36 7.16 11.29
N GLY A 230 20.80 6.07 11.95
CA GLY A 230 20.81 5.97 13.43
C GLY A 230 19.42 5.93 14.05
N LEU A 231 18.43 5.41 13.31
CA LEU A 231 17.01 5.43 13.74
C LEU A 231 16.53 4.12 14.36
N LEU A 232 17.27 3.01 14.20
CA LEU A 232 16.83 1.73 14.74
C LEU A 232 17.15 1.62 16.24
N SER A 233 16.18 1.09 17.01
CA SER A 233 16.37 0.72 18.40
C SER A 233 16.92 -0.70 18.50
N PRO A 234 17.89 -0.99 19.40
CA PRO A 234 18.32 -2.35 19.70
C PRO A 234 17.25 -3.14 20.50
N HIS A 235 16.25 -2.44 21.03
CA HIS A 235 15.15 -3.02 21.80
C HIS A 235 13.81 -2.88 21.07
N PRO A 236 12.75 -3.59 21.46
CA PRO A 236 11.41 -3.30 20.96
C PRO A 236 11.06 -1.83 21.14
N CYS A 237 10.64 -1.17 20.08
CA CYS A 237 10.36 0.27 20.08
C CYS A 237 9.29 0.62 21.14
N ARG A 238 9.42 1.80 21.73
CA ARG A 238 8.54 2.33 22.80
C ARG A 238 7.93 3.66 22.33
N PRO A 239 6.92 3.64 21.47
CA PRO A 239 6.30 4.86 20.97
C PRO A 239 5.81 5.75 22.12
N PHE A 240 6.07 7.06 22.01
CA PHE A 240 5.73 8.10 23.00
C PHE A 240 6.40 7.99 24.37
N ASP A 241 7.23 7.00 24.63
CA ASP A 241 8.02 6.89 25.87
C ASP A 241 9.07 8.00 25.93
N ALA A 242 9.29 8.57 27.11
CA ALA A 242 10.33 9.58 27.32
C ALA A 242 11.75 9.02 27.10
N ALA A 243 11.96 7.73 27.37
CA ALA A 243 13.23 7.01 27.20
C ALA A 243 13.28 6.21 25.88
N ARG A 244 12.47 6.55 24.88
CA ARG A 244 12.54 5.91 23.56
C ARG A 244 13.91 6.14 22.91
N ASP A 245 14.42 5.14 22.23
CA ASP A 245 15.77 5.07 21.67
C ASP A 245 15.81 4.73 20.18
N GLY A 246 14.66 4.77 19.51
CA GLY A 246 14.54 4.50 18.07
C GLY A 246 13.25 3.79 17.71
N ILE A 247 13.26 3.21 16.50
CA ILE A 247 12.10 2.49 15.94
C ILE A 247 12.46 1.02 15.68
N SER A 248 11.44 0.18 15.57
CA SER A 248 11.53 -1.19 15.05
C SER A 248 10.81 -1.28 13.73
N ILE A 249 11.43 -1.88 12.72
CA ILE A 249 10.83 -2.06 11.40
C ILE A 249 9.98 -3.33 11.41
N SER A 250 8.78 -3.23 10.86
CA SER A 250 7.85 -4.35 10.74
C SER A 250 7.21 -4.38 9.37
N GLU A 251 6.68 -5.53 9.01
CA GLU A 251 5.90 -5.73 7.79
C GLU A 251 4.43 -5.97 8.11
N GLY A 252 3.56 -5.82 7.12
CA GLY A 252 2.13 -6.09 7.26
C GLY A 252 1.32 -5.73 6.04
N ALA A 253 0.05 -6.15 6.08
CA ALA A 253 -0.96 -5.83 5.09
C ALA A 253 -2.27 -5.43 5.77
N GLY A 254 -2.94 -4.43 5.21
CA GLY A 254 -4.27 -4.05 5.66
C GLY A 254 -5.11 -3.60 4.47
N PHE A 255 -6.34 -4.11 4.39
CA PHE A 255 -7.28 -3.78 3.33
C PHE A 255 -8.63 -3.37 3.87
N VAL A 256 -9.29 -2.52 3.12
CA VAL A 256 -10.64 -2.03 3.38
C VAL A 256 -11.42 -2.02 2.07
N LEU A 257 -12.68 -2.42 2.10
CA LEU A 257 -13.62 -2.18 1.02
C LEU A 257 -14.43 -0.92 1.34
N LEU A 258 -14.27 0.12 0.50
CA LEU A 258 -15.01 1.37 0.57
C LEU A 258 -16.18 1.35 -0.41
N GLU A 259 -17.37 1.75 0.05
CA GLU A 259 -18.59 1.84 -0.75
C GLU A 259 -19.40 3.08 -0.36
N LYS A 260 -20.27 3.56 -1.26
CA LYS A 260 -21.28 4.56 -0.88
C LYS A 260 -22.25 3.93 0.13
N PRO A 261 -22.62 4.61 1.24
CA PRO A 261 -23.44 4.00 2.30
C PRO A 261 -24.77 3.41 1.81
N GLN A 262 -25.42 4.06 0.84
CA GLN A 262 -26.69 3.59 0.27
C GLN A 262 -26.56 2.33 -0.58
N HIS A 263 -25.34 1.95 -0.96
CA HIS A 263 -25.08 0.77 -1.78
C HIS A 263 -24.46 -0.39 -0.98
N ALA A 264 -24.11 -0.15 0.29
CA ALA A 264 -23.56 -1.18 1.17
C ALA A 264 -24.58 -2.29 1.41
N ALA A 265 -24.15 -3.55 1.37
CA ALA A 265 -25.02 -4.70 1.59
C ALA A 265 -25.64 -4.76 3.01
N SER A 266 -24.99 -4.12 3.96
CA SER A 266 -25.43 -3.96 5.35
C SER A 266 -24.91 -2.65 5.93
N PRO A 267 -25.55 -2.10 6.99
CA PRO A 267 -25.08 -0.88 7.62
C PRO A 267 -23.65 -1.01 8.12
N ALA A 268 -22.76 -0.15 7.62
CA ALA A 268 -21.39 -0.09 8.10
C ALA A 268 -21.32 0.62 9.45
N ARG A 269 -20.47 0.11 10.35
CA ARG A 269 -20.20 0.74 11.66
C ARG A 269 -19.15 1.85 11.59
N VAL A 270 -18.34 1.86 10.54
CA VAL A 270 -17.23 2.79 10.35
C VAL A 270 -17.39 3.50 9.01
N HIS A 271 -17.15 4.81 9.02
CA HIS A 271 -17.25 5.64 7.82
C HIS A 271 -16.00 6.50 7.67
N LEU A 272 -15.55 6.65 6.44
CA LEU A 272 -14.58 7.67 6.05
C LEU A 272 -15.35 8.99 5.87
N LEU A 273 -15.13 9.95 6.76
CA LEU A 273 -15.85 11.23 6.78
C LEU A 273 -15.16 12.31 5.96
N GLY A 274 -13.86 12.20 5.77
CA GLY A 274 -13.06 13.18 5.02
C GLY A 274 -11.60 12.74 4.92
N VAL A 275 -10.85 13.47 4.11
CA VAL A 275 -9.40 13.32 3.92
C VAL A 275 -8.77 14.70 3.87
N GLY A 276 -7.62 14.86 4.57
CA GLY A 276 -6.85 16.09 4.60
C GLY A 276 -5.58 16.00 3.75
#